data_dcb3484ac70d82ab4a3e55707645d8b8
#
_entry.id   dcb3484ac70d82ab4a3e55707645d8b8
#
_cell.length_a   1.000
_cell.length_b   1.000
_cell.length_c   1.000
_cell.angle_alpha   90.00
_cell.angle_beta   90.00
_cell.angle_gamma   90.00
#
_symmetry.space_group_name_H-M   'P 1'
#
loop_
_entity.id
_entity.type
_entity.pdbx_description
1 polymer ?
#
loop_
_entity_poly.entity_id
_entity_poly.type
_entity_poly.pdbx_seq_one_letter_code
_entity_poly.pdbx_strand_id
1 'polypeptide(L)'
;MPSMLSAKAGPASLTGNTTPGAPQLCPWWTGTPASVDIVSAQQFDGAQESPLHAKIKHIVGELLTNDPRTTAGGVVVDEYLILENGRRRPDVRAIYDRMPLVVEVQLATTQIPIIVQREDFYESASIRLIWLTWNLEPPTSGRLLSSFEDIFYSHDKNLFSIDDETIALSRQRREVILRAFWLDVDAWRSKLVTISDLNWIEGGRANAVPSRPPWHHDFLSRWRGALAERGTKWKEREILFGELVAKVAIPGSDVNELHALDVDALINCLLSLVDGRPVGSRQQNLVEVLNSFLNVERRQRYVRLIRTFARLTNRDALFEIESVRNKIVKARTVVQDDRQSVSGKIALALFPEIFSSA
;
A
#
# COMPACT_ATOMS: atom_id res chain seq x y z
N MET A 1 52.12 -40.95 -19.73
CA MET A 1 53.23 -40.08 -19.30
C MET A 1 53.44 -38.99 -20.35
N PRO A 2 53.66 -37.74 -20.03
CA PRO A 2 53.91 -37.01 -18.76
C PRO A 2 52.84 -35.99 -18.46
N SER A 3 52.82 -35.18 -17.50
CA SER A 3 53.51 -34.80 -16.27
C SER A 3 52.71 -33.68 -15.59
N MET A 4 52.71 -33.73 -14.32
CA MET A 4 52.16 -32.80 -13.34
C MET A 4 52.51 -31.33 -13.58
N LEU A 5 51.57 -30.43 -13.22
CA LEU A 5 51.90 -29.21 -12.47
C LEU A 5 50.75 -28.83 -11.53
N SER A 6 51.11 -28.85 -10.26
CA SER A 6 50.35 -28.47 -9.08
C SER A 6 50.32 -26.93 -8.95
N ALA A 7 49.17 -26.34 -8.73
CA ALA A 7 49.06 -24.98 -8.21
C ALA A 7 48.21 -24.98 -6.94
N LYS A 8 48.87 -24.68 -5.82
CA LYS A 8 48.27 -24.44 -4.50
C LYS A 8 47.45 -23.14 -4.54
N ALA A 9 46.18 -23.23 -4.22
CA ALA A 9 45.37 -22.06 -3.85
C ALA A 9 45.28 -21.99 -2.32
N GLY A 10 45.70 -20.86 -1.77
CA GLY A 10 45.57 -20.52 -0.34
C GLY A 10 44.13 -20.12 0.02
N PRO A 11 43.78 -20.17 1.29
CA PRO A 11 42.41 -19.89 1.74
C PRO A 11 42.12 -18.39 1.74
N ALA A 12 41.05 -17.98 1.04
CA ALA A 12 40.47 -16.64 1.14
C ALA A 12 39.64 -16.55 2.41
N SER A 13 40.01 -15.64 3.28
CA SER A 13 39.22 -15.27 4.49
C SER A 13 37.97 -14.46 4.05
N LEU A 14 36.80 -15.04 4.22
CA LEU A 14 35.54 -14.34 4.10
C LEU A 14 35.14 -13.82 5.50
N THR A 15 35.47 -12.57 5.79
CA THR A 15 34.82 -11.79 6.86
C THR A 15 34.27 -10.53 6.21
N GLY A 16 32.98 -10.51 5.98
CA GLY A 16 32.26 -9.35 5.47
C GLY A 16 30.80 -9.44 5.89
N ASN A 17 30.52 -9.16 7.17
CA ASN A 17 29.18 -8.82 7.64
C ASN A 17 28.78 -7.49 7.00
N THR A 18 28.04 -7.51 5.92
CA THR A 18 27.33 -6.34 5.40
C THR A 18 25.94 -6.29 6.02
N THR A 19 25.80 -5.51 7.07
CA THR A 19 24.52 -4.96 7.51
C THR A 19 23.87 -4.24 6.30
N PRO A 20 22.57 -4.39 6.01
CA PRO A 20 21.92 -3.62 4.95
C PRO A 20 22.06 -2.14 5.29
N GLY A 21 22.84 -1.42 4.50
CA GLY A 21 23.07 0.01 4.68
C GLY A 21 21.74 0.78 4.60
N ALA A 22 21.54 1.71 5.52
CA ALA A 22 20.51 2.72 5.39
C ALA A 22 20.63 3.39 4.02
N PRO A 23 19.51 3.73 3.34
CA PRO A 23 19.55 4.39 2.05
C PRO A 23 20.42 5.65 2.17
N GLN A 24 21.47 5.73 1.37
CA GLN A 24 22.30 6.93 1.30
C GLN A 24 21.42 8.05 0.76
N LEU A 25 21.21 9.08 1.59
CA LEU A 25 20.53 10.30 1.16
C LEU A 25 21.30 10.89 -0.02
N CYS A 26 20.62 11.12 -1.14
CA CYS A 26 21.22 11.76 -2.30
C CYS A 26 21.91 13.07 -1.90
N PRO A 27 23.16 13.31 -2.29
CA PRO A 27 23.92 14.51 -1.92
C PRO A 27 23.23 15.85 -2.30
N TRP A 28 22.33 15.80 -3.26
CA TRP A 28 21.58 16.95 -3.81
C TRP A 28 20.48 17.48 -2.87
N TRP A 29 20.18 16.75 -1.81
CA TRP A 29 19.12 17.13 -0.88
C TRP A 29 19.60 18.05 0.27
N THR A 30 20.86 17.92 0.64
CA THR A 30 21.48 18.76 1.68
C THR A 30 22.05 20.00 1.03
N GLY A 31 21.43 21.16 1.21
CA GLY A 31 21.70 22.43 0.57
C GLY A 31 23.13 23.01 0.67
N THR A 32 24.13 22.28 0.24
CA THR A 32 25.49 22.82 0.02
C THR A 32 25.57 23.28 -1.44
N PRO A 33 25.78 24.56 -1.72
CA PRO A 33 25.85 25.04 -3.09
C PRO A 33 27.12 24.52 -3.74
N ALA A 34 26.97 23.58 -4.69
CA ALA A 34 28.01 23.39 -5.68
C ALA A 34 28.00 24.61 -6.59
N SER A 35 29.11 25.28 -6.71
CA SER A 35 29.33 26.37 -7.66
C SER A 35 29.14 25.84 -9.09
N VAL A 36 27.98 26.10 -9.68
CA VAL A 36 27.69 25.81 -11.07
C VAL A 36 27.55 27.14 -11.79
N ASP A 37 28.36 27.31 -12.85
CA ASP A 37 28.31 28.44 -13.75
C ASP A 37 26.88 28.70 -14.22
N ILE A 38 26.46 29.97 -14.05
CA ILE A 38 25.13 30.47 -14.43
C ILE A 38 25.06 30.53 -15.95
N VAL A 39 24.60 29.47 -16.58
CA VAL A 39 24.12 29.55 -17.96
C VAL A 39 22.74 30.23 -17.90
N SER A 40 22.60 31.35 -18.57
CA SER A 40 21.42 32.20 -18.64
C SER A 40 20.13 31.38 -18.85
N ALA A 41 19.31 31.32 -17.82
CA ALA A 41 17.98 30.75 -17.91
C ALA A 41 17.08 31.73 -18.67
N GLN A 42 16.46 31.29 -19.76
CA GLN A 42 15.29 31.96 -20.28
C GLN A 42 14.25 32.02 -19.16
N GLN A 43 14.00 33.24 -18.68
CA GLN A 43 12.91 33.56 -17.78
C GLN A 43 11.60 33.20 -18.49
N PHE A 44 10.96 32.12 -18.06
CA PHE A 44 9.52 32.03 -18.21
C PHE A 44 8.95 33.08 -17.26
N ASP A 45 8.43 34.18 -17.83
CA ASP A 45 7.62 35.14 -17.11
C ASP A 45 6.35 34.44 -16.63
N GLY A 46 6.48 33.76 -15.47
CA GLY A 46 5.36 33.15 -14.77
C GLY A 46 4.45 34.25 -14.25
N ALA A 47 3.16 34.04 -14.34
CA ALA A 47 2.18 34.89 -13.68
C ALA A 47 2.65 35.16 -12.24
N GLN A 48 2.64 36.44 -11.84
CA GLN A 48 3.13 36.87 -10.54
C GLN A 48 2.47 36.07 -9.43
N GLU A 49 3.26 35.43 -8.59
CA GLU A 49 2.77 34.59 -7.48
C GLU A 49 1.83 35.41 -6.59
N SER A 50 0.66 34.84 -6.22
CA SER A 50 -0.27 35.56 -5.36
C SER A 50 0.29 35.64 -3.92
N PRO A 51 0.02 36.74 -3.19
CA PRO A 51 0.43 36.87 -1.79
C PRO A 51 -0.07 35.71 -0.90
N LEU A 52 -1.23 35.18 -1.22
CA LEU A 52 -1.78 34.00 -0.50
C LEU A 52 -0.93 32.76 -0.73
N HIS A 53 -0.53 32.48 -1.98
CA HIS A 53 0.30 31.33 -2.30
C HIS A 53 1.65 31.40 -1.57
N ALA A 54 2.33 32.55 -1.61
CA ALA A 54 3.56 32.80 -0.88
C ALA A 54 3.36 32.56 0.65
N LYS A 55 2.28 33.13 1.20
CA LYS A 55 1.93 32.92 2.62
C LYS A 55 1.78 31.44 2.98
N ILE A 56 1.05 30.68 2.17
CA ILE A 56 0.81 29.25 2.44
C ILE A 56 2.11 28.45 2.38
N LYS A 57 2.98 28.69 1.38
CA LYS A 57 4.30 28.05 1.30
C LYS A 57 5.11 28.26 2.59
N HIS A 58 5.17 29.48 3.08
CA HIS A 58 5.90 29.79 4.30
C HIS A 58 5.30 29.13 5.53
N ILE A 59 3.97 29.09 5.65
CA ILE A 59 3.28 28.37 6.73
C ILE A 59 3.63 26.88 6.68
N VAL A 60 3.53 26.23 5.52
CA VAL A 60 3.88 24.81 5.37
C VAL A 60 5.33 24.55 5.72
N GLY A 61 6.24 25.43 5.29
CA GLY A 61 7.66 25.36 5.65
C GLY A 61 7.89 25.49 7.16
N GLU A 62 7.20 26.41 7.83
CA GLU A 62 7.22 26.57 9.29
C GLU A 62 6.70 25.31 9.99
N LEU A 63 5.56 24.78 9.57
CA LEU A 63 4.96 23.58 10.17
C LEU A 63 5.86 22.35 10.03
N LEU A 64 6.43 22.14 8.85
CA LEU A 64 7.39 21.06 8.60
C LEU A 64 8.68 21.24 9.45
N THR A 65 9.18 22.46 9.61
CA THR A 65 10.37 22.72 10.44
C THR A 65 10.13 22.39 11.91
N ASN A 66 8.91 22.57 12.39
CA ASN A 66 8.51 22.29 13.76
C ASN A 66 8.09 20.83 14.02
N ASP A 67 7.89 20.04 12.98
CA ASP A 67 7.55 18.63 13.10
C ASP A 67 8.81 17.81 13.43
N PRO A 68 8.85 17.04 14.56
CA PRO A 68 10.01 16.30 14.99
C PRO A 68 10.43 15.16 14.04
N ARG A 69 9.56 14.78 13.09
CA ARG A 69 9.88 13.78 12.05
C ARG A 69 10.64 14.39 10.88
N THR A 70 10.66 15.70 10.79
CA THR A 70 11.43 16.41 9.78
C THR A 70 12.89 16.53 10.22
N THR A 71 13.80 16.18 9.32
CA THR A 71 15.24 16.35 9.58
C THR A 71 15.58 17.83 9.80
N ALA A 72 16.30 18.14 10.88
CA ALA A 72 16.70 19.50 11.18
C ALA A 72 17.50 20.13 10.03
N GLY A 73 17.10 21.34 9.62
CA GLY A 73 17.67 22.03 8.46
C GLY A 73 17.31 21.39 7.11
N GLY A 74 16.42 20.38 7.10
CA GLY A 74 16.01 19.69 5.88
C GLY A 74 14.84 20.34 5.14
N VAL A 75 14.28 21.45 5.66
CA VAL A 75 13.16 22.15 5.02
C VAL A 75 13.69 23.30 4.15
N VAL A 76 13.24 23.36 2.93
CA VAL A 76 13.60 24.41 1.97
C VAL A 76 12.34 24.88 1.27
N VAL A 77 12.13 26.18 1.23
CA VAL A 77 10.97 26.82 0.60
C VAL A 77 11.41 27.55 -0.66
N ASP A 78 10.73 27.26 -1.76
CA ASP A 78 10.82 28.05 -2.99
C ASP A 78 12.22 28.10 -3.64
N GLU A 79 12.99 27.00 -3.55
CA GLU A 79 14.28 26.84 -4.18
C GLU A 79 14.30 25.73 -5.23
N TYR A 80 15.19 25.87 -6.20
CA TYR A 80 15.35 24.86 -7.25
C TYR A 80 15.84 23.52 -6.69
N LEU A 81 15.17 22.46 -7.11
CA LEU A 81 15.63 21.08 -7.02
C LEU A 81 16.18 20.68 -8.39
N ILE A 82 17.46 20.32 -8.44
CA ILE A 82 18.15 19.92 -9.67
C ILE A 82 18.41 18.42 -9.59
N LEU A 83 17.94 17.69 -10.58
CA LEU A 83 18.10 16.24 -10.74
C LEU A 83 18.66 15.94 -12.12
N GLU A 84 19.03 14.70 -12.39
CA GLU A 84 19.56 14.29 -13.70
C GLU A 84 18.58 14.54 -14.85
N ASN A 85 17.28 14.40 -14.60
CA ASN A 85 16.19 14.59 -15.55
C ASN A 85 15.71 16.03 -15.69
N GLY A 86 16.38 17.01 -15.03
CA GLY A 86 16.04 18.42 -15.15
C GLY A 86 16.01 19.17 -13.82
N ARG A 87 15.32 20.31 -13.83
CA ARG A 87 15.15 21.15 -12.63
C ARG A 87 13.69 21.54 -12.42
N ARG A 88 13.27 21.61 -11.17
CA ARG A 88 11.97 22.15 -10.76
C ARG A 88 12.16 23.01 -9.51
N ARG A 89 11.23 23.92 -9.29
CA ARG A 89 11.16 24.76 -8.10
C ARG A 89 9.92 24.36 -7.32
N PRO A 90 10.05 23.37 -6.40
CA PRO A 90 8.94 22.98 -5.53
C PRO A 90 8.59 24.11 -4.57
N ASP A 91 7.32 24.20 -4.18
CA ASP A 91 6.89 25.19 -3.21
C ASP A 91 7.54 24.96 -1.85
N VAL A 92 7.51 23.73 -1.35
CA VAL A 92 8.22 23.31 -0.13
C VAL A 92 8.80 21.93 -0.34
N ARG A 93 10.05 21.73 0.07
CA ARG A 93 10.68 20.41 0.15
C ARG A 93 11.20 20.15 1.56
N ALA A 94 11.17 18.88 1.97
CA ALA A 94 11.65 18.47 3.28
C ALA A 94 12.25 17.05 3.23
N ILE A 95 13.00 16.66 4.26
CA ILE A 95 13.30 15.26 4.55
C ILE A 95 12.42 14.87 5.73
N TYR A 96 11.39 14.07 5.47
CA TYR A 96 10.39 13.64 6.45
C TYR A 96 10.48 12.13 6.64
N ASP A 97 10.64 11.66 7.89
CA ASP A 97 10.92 10.26 8.21
C ASP A 97 12.06 9.67 7.35
N ARG A 98 13.12 10.44 7.14
CA ARG A 98 14.29 10.11 6.30
C ARG A 98 13.98 9.93 4.80
N MET A 99 12.79 10.31 4.36
CA MET A 99 12.38 10.23 2.96
C MET A 99 12.23 11.64 2.39
N PRO A 100 12.66 11.86 1.13
CA PRO A 100 12.42 13.14 0.48
C PRO A 100 10.92 13.35 0.27
N LEU A 101 10.47 14.54 0.63
CA LEU A 101 9.08 14.98 0.55
C LEU A 101 9.01 16.32 -0.16
N VAL A 102 8.08 16.47 -1.06
CA VAL A 102 7.69 17.74 -1.68
C VAL A 102 6.22 18.02 -1.37
N VAL A 103 5.93 19.26 -1.05
CA VAL A 103 4.57 19.79 -0.95
C VAL A 103 4.41 20.87 -2.01
N GLU A 104 3.48 20.66 -2.92
CA GLU A 104 3.08 21.63 -3.95
C GLU A 104 1.76 22.27 -3.56
N VAL A 105 1.69 23.58 -3.54
CA VAL A 105 0.50 24.35 -3.15
C VAL A 105 -0.30 24.72 -4.40
N GLN A 106 -1.51 24.22 -4.51
CA GLN A 106 -2.39 24.50 -5.66
C GLN A 106 -3.62 25.29 -5.22
N LEU A 107 -3.67 26.57 -5.60
CA LEU A 107 -4.75 27.48 -5.20
C LEU A 107 -5.70 27.85 -6.36
N ALA A 108 -5.27 27.62 -7.58
CA ALA A 108 -6.01 27.99 -8.79
C ALA A 108 -5.92 26.90 -9.84
N THR A 109 -6.73 27.01 -10.88
CA THR A 109 -6.64 26.09 -12.02
C THR A 109 -5.30 26.24 -12.72
N THR A 110 -4.67 25.11 -13.04
CA THR A 110 -3.47 25.04 -13.85
C THR A 110 -3.69 24.04 -14.99
N GLN A 111 -2.79 24.05 -15.97
CA GLN A 111 -2.91 23.12 -17.10
C GLN A 111 -2.49 21.69 -16.68
N ILE A 112 -3.26 20.70 -17.08
CA ILE A 112 -3.00 19.27 -16.82
C ILE A 112 -1.55 18.86 -17.14
N PRO A 113 -0.95 19.25 -18.30
CA PRO A 113 0.44 18.87 -18.60
C PRO A 113 1.45 19.35 -17.55
N ILE A 114 1.17 20.44 -16.84
CA ILE A 114 2.06 20.97 -15.78
C ILE A 114 2.00 20.06 -14.56
N ILE A 115 0.81 19.59 -14.18
CA ILE A 115 0.62 18.63 -13.06
C ILE A 115 1.37 17.35 -13.37
N VAL A 116 1.11 16.74 -14.53
CA VAL A 116 1.75 15.49 -14.96
C VAL A 116 3.28 15.62 -15.00
N GLN A 117 3.82 16.68 -15.59
CA GLN A 117 5.26 16.90 -15.65
C GLN A 117 5.91 17.05 -14.26
N ARG A 118 5.19 17.62 -13.29
CA ARG A 118 5.68 17.70 -11.91
C ARG A 118 5.66 16.34 -11.24
N GLU A 119 4.55 15.61 -11.36
CA GLU A 119 4.43 14.25 -10.82
C GLU A 119 5.52 13.33 -11.38
N ASP A 120 5.69 13.27 -12.71
CA ASP A 120 6.73 12.47 -13.37
C ASP A 120 8.14 12.84 -12.90
N PHE A 121 8.41 14.14 -12.69
CA PHE A 121 9.70 14.60 -12.21
C PHE A 121 10.01 14.10 -10.81
N TYR A 122 9.04 14.17 -9.88
CA TYR A 122 9.22 13.70 -8.50
C TYR A 122 9.22 12.17 -8.41
N GLU A 123 8.37 11.51 -9.18
CA GLU A 123 8.31 10.05 -9.25
C GLU A 123 9.64 9.44 -9.71
N SER A 124 10.24 9.98 -10.76
CA SER A 124 11.53 9.50 -11.29
C SER A 124 12.68 9.56 -10.27
N ALA A 125 12.57 10.42 -9.28
CA ALA A 125 13.53 10.57 -8.19
C ALA A 125 13.08 9.90 -6.88
N SER A 126 11.97 9.16 -6.89
CA SER A 126 11.38 8.53 -5.70
C SER A 126 11.08 9.54 -4.57
N ILE A 127 10.68 10.75 -4.95
CA ILE A 127 10.31 11.81 -4.03
C ILE A 127 8.82 11.72 -3.73
N ARG A 128 8.47 11.72 -2.46
CA ARG A 128 7.08 11.76 -2.01
C ARG A 128 6.45 13.11 -2.33
N LEU A 129 5.21 13.11 -2.82
CA LEU A 129 4.51 14.32 -3.26
C LEU A 129 3.15 14.46 -2.55
N ILE A 130 2.91 15.66 -2.02
CA ILE A 130 1.60 16.10 -1.53
C ILE A 130 1.20 17.32 -2.35
N TRP A 131 0.06 17.26 -3.04
CA TRP A 131 -0.62 18.44 -3.53
C TRP A 131 -1.51 18.99 -2.42
N LEU A 132 -1.34 20.27 -2.10
CA LEU A 132 -2.01 20.92 -1.00
C LEU A 132 -2.85 22.10 -1.47
N THR A 133 -4.11 22.14 -1.04
CA THR A 133 -5.00 23.27 -1.29
C THR A 133 -5.17 24.12 -0.03
N TRP A 134 -5.81 25.26 -0.19
CA TRP A 134 -6.16 26.14 0.92
C TRP A 134 -7.67 26.21 1.09
N ASN A 135 -8.17 25.98 2.31
CA ASN A 135 -9.58 26.14 2.70
C ASN A 135 -10.54 25.52 1.67
N LEU A 136 -10.24 24.26 1.27
CA LEU A 136 -11.02 23.55 0.28
C LEU A 136 -12.41 23.22 0.83
N GLU A 137 -13.44 23.67 0.11
CA GLU A 137 -14.82 23.25 0.31
C GLU A 137 -15.24 22.39 -0.89
N PRO A 138 -15.35 21.06 -0.71
CA PRO A 138 -15.81 20.20 -1.79
C PRO A 138 -17.23 20.59 -2.23
N PRO A 139 -17.54 20.54 -3.53
CA PRO A 139 -18.84 20.92 -4.03
C PRO A 139 -19.92 19.98 -3.50
N THR A 140 -21.05 20.55 -3.05
CA THR A 140 -22.24 19.78 -2.67
C THR A 140 -22.96 19.18 -3.89
N SER A 141 -22.80 19.81 -5.04
CA SER A 141 -23.24 19.33 -6.36
C SER A 141 -22.32 19.92 -7.45
N GLY A 142 -22.09 19.16 -8.51
CA GLY A 142 -21.23 19.59 -9.62
C GLY A 142 -19.81 19.04 -9.55
N ARG A 143 -18.90 19.66 -10.33
CA ARG A 143 -17.51 19.21 -10.47
C ARG A 143 -16.56 20.09 -9.67
N LEU A 144 -15.45 19.49 -9.27
CA LEU A 144 -14.26 20.23 -8.82
C LEU A 144 -13.72 21.15 -9.94
N LEU A 145 -12.92 22.13 -9.59
CA LEU A 145 -12.09 22.83 -10.58
C LEU A 145 -11.20 21.79 -11.30
N SER A 146 -10.98 21.98 -12.60
CA SER A 146 -10.32 20.98 -13.44
C SER A 146 -8.99 20.48 -12.88
N SER A 147 -8.11 21.38 -12.43
CA SER A 147 -6.83 20.98 -11.83
C SER A 147 -6.97 20.18 -10.52
N PHE A 148 -7.99 20.49 -9.73
CA PHE A 148 -8.27 19.73 -8.51
C PHE A 148 -8.89 18.36 -8.83
N GLU A 149 -9.67 18.28 -9.92
CA GLU A 149 -10.19 17.02 -10.44
C GLU A 149 -9.05 16.12 -10.90
N ASP A 150 -8.06 16.66 -11.61
CA ASP A 150 -6.89 15.89 -12.07
C ASP A 150 -6.03 15.40 -10.90
N ILE A 151 -5.71 16.29 -9.95
CA ILE A 151 -5.01 15.91 -8.72
C ILE A 151 -5.82 14.85 -7.92
N PHE A 152 -7.12 15.03 -7.83
CA PHE A 152 -7.99 14.07 -7.14
C PHE A 152 -7.88 12.67 -7.72
N TYR A 153 -7.93 12.54 -9.05
CA TYR A 153 -7.83 11.23 -9.69
C TYR A 153 -6.41 10.66 -9.67
N SER A 154 -5.36 11.48 -9.79
CA SER A 154 -3.98 11.01 -9.72
C SER A 154 -3.57 10.57 -8.30
N HIS A 155 -4.24 11.11 -7.26
CA HIS A 155 -4.03 10.78 -5.85
C HIS A 155 -5.06 9.78 -5.29
N ASP A 156 -5.50 8.85 -6.11
CA ASP A 156 -6.44 7.80 -5.72
C ASP A 156 -7.72 8.35 -5.06
N LYS A 157 -8.28 9.40 -5.68
CA LYS A 157 -9.47 10.13 -5.22
C LYS A 157 -9.34 10.76 -3.83
N ASN A 158 -8.16 11.26 -3.53
CA ASN A 158 -7.90 12.06 -2.34
C ASN A 158 -7.49 13.48 -2.72
N LEU A 159 -7.87 14.44 -1.89
CA LEU A 159 -7.37 15.82 -1.89
C LEU A 159 -6.94 16.19 -0.48
N PHE A 160 -5.92 17.05 -0.39
CA PHE A 160 -5.44 17.56 0.88
C PHE A 160 -5.57 19.07 0.94
N SER A 161 -5.98 19.57 2.09
CA SER A 161 -6.11 21.01 2.34
C SER A 161 -5.56 21.36 3.71
N ILE A 162 -5.09 22.60 3.82
CA ILE A 162 -4.92 23.25 5.13
C ILE A 162 -5.88 24.44 5.24
N ASP A 163 -6.23 24.73 6.47
CA ASP A 163 -7.06 25.86 6.87
C ASP A 163 -6.57 26.41 8.22
N ASP A 164 -7.19 27.44 8.73
CA ASP A 164 -6.78 28.04 10.01
C ASP A 164 -6.87 27.04 11.18
N GLU A 165 -7.84 26.11 11.16
CA GLU A 165 -7.97 25.06 12.17
C GLU A 165 -6.80 24.07 12.12
N THR A 166 -6.49 23.53 10.95
CA THR A 166 -5.38 22.58 10.78
C THR A 166 -4.03 23.21 11.10
N ILE A 167 -3.82 24.48 10.78
CA ILE A 167 -2.62 25.23 11.14
C ILE A 167 -2.50 25.38 12.67
N ALA A 168 -3.57 25.79 13.34
CA ALA A 168 -3.58 25.93 14.80
C ALA A 168 -3.29 24.60 15.49
N LEU A 169 -3.94 23.51 15.04
CA LEU A 169 -3.71 22.17 15.55
C LEU A 169 -2.27 21.69 15.29
N SER A 170 -1.74 21.93 14.10
CA SER A 170 -0.35 21.58 13.75
C SER A 170 0.65 22.25 14.67
N ARG A 171 0.49 23.55 14.92
CA ARG A 171 1.34 24.30 15.84
C ARG A 171 1.24 23.77 17.28
N GLN A 172 0.03 23.47 17.74
CA GLN A 172 -0.23 22.93 19.07
C GLN A 172 0.42 21.57 19.27
N ARG A 173 0.28 20.65 18.29
CA ARG A 173 0.76 19.27 18.39
C ARG A 173 2.22 19.10 17.95
N ARG A 174 2.76 20.10 17.26
CA ARG A 174 4.08 20.04 16.60
C ARG A 174 4.16 18.89 15.59
N GLU A 175 3.06 18.64 14.89
CA GLU A 175 2.92 17.67 13.81
C GLU A 175 2.15 18.33 12.68
N VAL A 176 2.55 18.09 11.43
CA VAL A 176 1.79 18.64 10.29
C VAL A 176 0.47 17.91 10.14
N ILE A 177 -0.62 18.63 10.38
CA ILE A 177 -1.99 18.13 10.27
C ILE A 177 -2.63 18.72 9.02
N LEU A 178 -3.17 17.82 8.19
CA LEU A 178 -3.88 18.14 6.96
C LEU A 178 -5.34 17.71 7.09
N ARG A 179 -6.22 18.35 6.34
CA ARG A 179 -7.57 17.86 6.12
C ARG A 179 -7.58 17.08 4.81
N ALA A 180 -7.76 15.76 4.92
CA ALA A 180 -7.92 14.89 3.76
C ALA A 180 -9.40 14.82 3.39
N PHE A 181 -9.68 14.93 2.10
CA PHE A 181 -11.01 14.76 1.50
C PHE A 181 -11.01 13.58 0.56
N TRP A 182 -12.10 12.83 0.52
CA TRP A 182 -12.33 11.74 -0.43
C TRP A 182 -13.81 11.59 -0.75
N LEU A 183 -14.12 10.88 -1.83
CA LEU A 183 -15.50 10.59 -2.22
C LEU A 183 -15.86 9.16 -1.76
N ASP A 184 -16.87 9.06 -0.88
CA ASP A 184 -17.43 7.81 -0.41
C ASP A 184 -18.78 7.59 -1.09
N VAL A 185 -18.82 6.68 -2.07
CA VAL A 185 -19.92 6.51 -3.03
C VAL A 185 -20.16 7.82 -3.77
N ASP A 186 -21.12 8.64 -3.35
CA ASP A 186 -21.46 9.92 -3.97
C ASP A 186 -21.41 11.09 -2.96
N ALA A 187 -20.85 10.85 -1.77
CA ALA A 187 -20.76 11.85 -0.70
C ALA A 187 -19.30 12.19 -0.37
N TRP A 188 -18.99 13.48 -0.33
CA TRP A 188 -17.71 13.94 0.17
C TRP A 188 -17.57 13.66 1.66
N ARG A 189 -16.44 13.11 2.03
CA ARG A 189 -16.01 12.87 3.41
C ARG A 189 -14.71 13.59 3.68
N SER A 190 -14.44 13.89 4.93
CA SER A 190 -13.17 14.44 5.35
C SER A 190 -12.74 13.91 6.71
N LYS A 191 -11.42 13.90 6.94
CA LYS A 191 -10.82 13.66 8.26
C LYS A 191 -9.53 14.46 8.41
N LEU A 192 -9.14 14.70 9.65
CA LEU A 192 -7.79 15.20 9.94
C LEU A 192 -6.80 14.04 9.93
N VAL A 193 -5.64 14.26 9.29
CA VAL A 193 -4.56 13.28 9.18
C VAL A 193 -3.23 13.98 9.42
N THR A 194 -2.26 13.27 9.96
CA THR A 194 -0.86 13.71 9.94
C THR A 194 -0.17 13.20 8.67
N ILE A 195 0.97 13.76 8.31
CA ILE A 195 1.75 13.23 7.17
C ILE A 195 2.16 11.76 7.42
N SER A 196 2.34 11.36 8.67
CA SER A 196 2.67 9.99 9.03
C SER A 196 1.52 8.99 8.87
N ASP A 197 0.28 9.47 8.85
CA ASP A 197 -0.89 8.64 8.61
C ASP A 197 -1.15 8.37 7.12
N LEU A 198 -0.38 9.05 6.24
CA LEU A 198 -0.57 8.91 4.80
C LEU A 198 0.04 7.61 4.28
N ASN A 199 -0.68 6.95 3.39
CA ASN A 199 -0.14 5.92 2.54
C ASN A 199 0.52 6.58 1.32
N TRP A 200 1.54 5.94 0.78
CA TRP A 200 2.24 6.39 -0.41
C TRP A 200 2.00 5.37 -1.52
N ILE A 201 1.20 5.78 -2.50
CA ILE A 201 0.90 4.94 -3.66
C ILE A 201 2.05 4.99 -4.67
N GLU A 202 1.96 4.17 -5.71
CA GLU A 202 2.93 4.15 -6.80
C GLU A 202 3.18 5.59 -7.32
N GLY A 203 4.45 5.92 -7.55
CA GLY A 203 4.86 7.29 -7.88
C GLY A 203 5.04 8.22 -6.68
N GLY A 204 4.98 7.72 -5.43
CA GLY A 204 5.22 8.53 -4.23
C GLY A 204 4.11 9.51 -3.89
N ARG A 205 2.93 9.39 -4.50
CA ARG A 205 1.78 10.27 -4.27
C ARG A 205 1.06 9.95 -2.97
N ALA A 206 0.63 10.99 -2.25
CA ALA A 206 -0.04 10.85 -0.97
C ALA A 206 -1.47 10.34 -1.10
N ASN A 207 -1.88 9.46 -0.18
CA ASN A 207 -3.22 8.93 -0.08
C ASN A 207 -3.59 8.75 1.41
N ALA A 208 -4.73 9.29 1.85
CA ALA A 208 -5.23 9.12 3.22
C ALA A 208 -6.25 7.99 3.34
N VAL A 209 -7.03 7.77 2.28
CA VAL A 209 -8.05 6.73 2.20
C VAL A 209 -8.00 6.13 0.81
N PRO A 210 -7.54 4.88 0.65
CA PRO A 210 -7.47 4.24 -0.66
C PRO A 210 -8.87 4.15 -1.29
N SER A 211 -9.00 4.63 -2.53
CA SER A 211 -10.26 4.52 -3.28
C SER A 211 -10.45 3.11 -3.83
N ARG A 212 -9.34 2.41 -4.03
CA ARG A 212 -9.38 1.00 -4.41
C ARG A 212 -9.38 0.15 -3.16
N PRO A 213 -10.31 -0.79 -3.06
CA PRO A 213 -10.25 -1.75 -1.98
C PRO A 213 -8.88 -2.44 -2.00
N PRO A 214 -8.34 -2.83 -0.83
CA PRO A 214 -7.13 -3.64 -0.77
C PRO A 214 -7.19 -4.79 -1.77
N TRP A 215 -6.05 -5.16 -2.37
CA TRP A 215 -6.00 -6.15 -3.47
C TRP A 215 -6.76 -7.44 -3.13
N HIS A 216 -6.75 -7.86 -1.87
CA HIS A 216 -7.45 -9.06 -1.42
C HIS A 216 -8.98 -8.92 -1.49
N HIS A 217 -9.54 -7.72 -1.29
CA HIS A 217 -10.98 -7.48 -1.49
C HIS A 217 -11.36 -7.61 -2.97
N ASP A 218 -10.59 -7.00 -3.87
CA ASP A 218 -10.79 -7.16 -5.32
C ASP A 218 -10.63 -8.63 -5.73
N PHE A 219 -9.56 -9.28 -5.26
CA PHE A 219 -9.31 -10.69 -5.50
C PHE A 219 -10.49 -11.57 -5.03
N LEU A 220 -10.94 -11.41 -3.79
CA LEU A 220 -12.05 -12.19 -3.24
C LEU A 220 -13.38 -11.90 -3.95
N SER A 221 -13.60 -10.68 -4.44
CA SER A 221 -14.76 -10.34 -5.27
C SER A 221 -14.71 -11.07 -6.61
N ARG A 222 -13.58 -11.04 -7.30
CA ARG A 222 -13.35 -11.76 -8.57
C ARG A 222 -13.44 -13.27 -8.36
N TRP A 223 -12.90 -13.77 -7.23
CA TRP A 223 -13.00 -15.19 -6.86
C TRP A 223 -14.46 -15.63 -6.70
N ARG A 224 -15.28 -14.86 -5.97
CA ARG A 224 -16.73 -15.13 -5.86
C ARG A 224 -17.44 -15.09 -7.23
N GLY A 225 -17.10 -14.13 -8.10
CA GLY A 225 -17.61 -14.06 -9.46
C GLY A 225 -17.28 -15.29 -10.29
N ALA A 226 -16.03 -15.77 -10.19
CA ALA A 226 -15.59 -16.99 -10.87
C ALA A 226 -16.26 -18.26 -10.37
N LEU A 227 -16.82 -18.25 -9.14
CA LEU A 227 -17.57 -19.38 -8.57
C LEU A 227 -19.05 -19.36 -8.97
N ALA A 228 -19.63 -18.19 -9.27
CA ALA A 228 -21.05 -18.04 -9.57
C ALA A 228 -21.45 -18.67 -10.91
N GLU A 229 -20.54 -18.75 -11.88
CA GLU A 229 -20.80 -19.29 -13.20
C GLU A 229 -20.32 -20.72 -13.37
N ARG A 230 -21.25 -21.60 -13.77
CA ARG A 230 -20.98 -23.03 -13.93
C ARG A 230 -20.17 -23.30 -15.20
N GLY A 231 -19.11 -24.09 -15.08
CA GLY A 231 -18.52 -24.87 -16.16
C GLY A 231 -17.35 -24.29 -16.92
N THR A 232 -17.26 -22.97 -17.16
CA THR A 232 -16.22 -22.37 -18.01
C THR A 232 -15.11 -21.64 -17.23
N LYS A 233 -15.27 -21.41 -15.95
CA LYS A 233 -14.43 -20.50 -15.16
C LYS A 233 -13.34 -21.18 -14.32
N TRP A 234 -13.03 -22.45 -14.58
CA TRP A 234 -11.82 -23.04 -14.00
C TRP A 234 -10.57 -22.29 -14.47
N LYS A 235 -10.50 -21.88 -15.74
CA LYS A 235 -9.40 -21.07 -16.27
C LYS A 235 -9.24 -19.75 -15.56
N GLU A 236 -10.33 -19.06 -15.21
CA GLU A 236 -10.28 -17.82 -14.46
C GLU A 236 -9.74 -18.03 -13.05
N ARG A 237 -10.11 -19.12 -12.37
CA ARG A 237 -9.56 -19.49 -11.07
C ARG A 237 -8.09 -19.90 -11.13
N GLU A 238 -7.62 -20.51 -12.21
CA GLU A 238 -6.21 -20.75 -12.45
C GLU A 238 -5.41 -19.45 -12.57
N ILE A 239 -5.95 -18.46 -13.29
CA ILE A 239 -5.35 -17.13 -13.40
C ILE A 239 -5.29 -16.47 -12.02
N LEU A 240 -6.41 -16.45 -11.29
CA LEU A 240 -6.47 -15.92 -9.93
C LEU A 240 -5.52 -16.66 -8.98
N PHE A 241 -5.37 -17.98 -9.10
CA PHE A 241 -4.40 -18.73 -8.34
C PHE A 241 -2.96 -18.29 -8.65
N GLY A 242 -2.62 -18.06 -9.92
CA GLY A 242 -1.33 -17.52 -10.33
C GLY A 242 -1.07 -16.12 -9.73
N GLU A 243 -2.07 -15.23 -9.76
CA GLU A 243 -1.99 -13.91 -9.13
C GLU A 243 -1.77 -14.02 -7.61
N LEU A 244 -2.48 -14.93 -6.94
CA LEU A 244 -2.34 -15.17 -5.51
C LEU A 244 -0.92 -15.62 -5.15
N VAL A 245 -0.40 -16.60 -5.88
CA VAL A 245 0.97 -17.10 -5.70
C VAL A 245 2.00 -16.00 -5.84
N ALA A 246 1.86 -15.14 -6.85
CA ALA A 246 2.76 -14.01 -7.07
C ALA A 246 2.64 -12.96 -5.94
N LYS A 247 1.42 -12.62 -5.52
CA LYS A 247 1.18 -11.63 -4.45
C LYS A 247 1.65 -12.07 -3.08
N VAL A 248 1.53 -13.36 -2.77
CA VAL A 248 1.98 -13.93 -1.48
C VAL A 248 3.48 -14.27 -1.50
N ALA A 249 4.14 -14.10 -2.65
CA ALA A 249 5.55 -14.42 -2.86
C ALA A 249 5.90 -15.85 -2.41
N ILE A 250 5.07 -16.82 -2.81
CA ILE A 250 5.28 -18.24 -2.48
C ILE A 250 6.45 -18.76 -3.33
N PRO A 251 7.50 -19.32 -2.71
CA PRO A 251 8.61 -19.93 -3.45
C PRO A 251 8.12 -21.00 -4.42
N GLY A 252 8.75 -21.10 -5.59
CA GLY A 252 8.34 -22.08 -6.61
C GLY A 252 8.39 -23.54 -6.16
N SER A 253 9.30 -23.90 -5.23
CA SER A 253 9.33 -25.20 -4.57
C SER A 253 8.04 -25.50 -3.83
N ASP A 254 7.54 -24.50 -3.09
CA ASP A 254 6.36 -24.64 -2.23
C ASP A 254 5.07 -24.64 -3.04
N VAL A 255 5.06 -23.98 -4.22
CA VAL A 255 3.92 -24.01 -5.16
C VAL A 255 3.67 -25.42 -5.67
N ASN A 256 4.73 -26.18 -5.94
CA ASN A 256 4.62 -27.56 -6.43
C ASN A 256 4.00 -28.51 -5.38
N GLU A 257 4.11 -28.18 -4.10
CA GLU A 257 3.46 -28.91 -3.00
C GLU A 257 2.00 -28.51 -2.79
N LEU A 258 1.59 -27.35 -3.33
CA LEU A 258 0.22 -26.87 -3.28
C LEU A 258 -0.62 -27.50 -4.38
N HIS A 259 -1.55 -28.36 -4.00
CA HIS A 259 -2.55 -28.81 -4.95
C HIS A 259 -3.59 -27.72 -5.18
N ALA A 260 -3.67 -27.16 -6.39
CA ALA A 260 -4.57 -26.05 -6.73
C ALA A 260 -6.03 -26.25 -6.28
N LEU A 261 -6.54 -27.49 -6.39
CA LEU A 261 -7.89 -27.85 -5.91
C LEU A 261 -8.03 -27.78 -4.39
N ASP A 262 -6.96 -27.94 -3.64
CA ASP A 262 -7.02 -27.85 -2.18
C ASP A 262 -6.94 -26.42 -1.71
N VAL A 263 -6.19 -25.56 -2.41
CA VAL A 263 -6.21 -24.10 -2.19
C VAL A 263 -7.57 -23.52 -2.56
N ASP A 264 -8.14 -23.91 -3.70
CA ASP A 264 -9.52 -23.54 -4.09
C ASP A 264 -10.52 -23.92 -2.98
N ALA A 265 -10.45 -25.14 -2.50
CA ALA A 265 -11.32 -25.61 -1.42
C ALA A 265 -11.07 -24.86 -0.10
N LEU A 266 -9.81 -24.51 0.21
CA LEU A 266 -9.46 -23.73 1.40
C LEU A 266 -10.06 -22.33 1.31
N ILE A 267 -9.84 -21.61 0.22
CA ILE A 267 -10.39 -20.26 0.04
C ILE A 267 -11.92 -20.29 0.15
N ASN A 268 -12.58 -21.26 -0.49
CA ASN A 268 -14.04 -21.41 -0.43
C ASN A 268 -14.54 -21.70 0.97
N CYS A 269 -13.81 -22.53 1.73
CA CYS A 269 -14.13 -22.84 3.12
C CYS A 269 -13.98 -21.57 4.01
N LEU A 270 -12.88 -20.82 3.87
CA LEU A 270 -12.65 -19.59 4.62
C LEU A 270 -13.71 -18.52 4.28
N LEU A 271 -14.01 -18.33 3.00
CA LEU A 271 -15.09 -17.43 2.55
C LEU A 271 -16.45 -17.84 3.14
N SER A 272 -16.75 -19.14 3.17
CA SER A 272 -18.00 -19.63 3.74
C SER A 272 -18.11 -19.31 5.24
N LEU A 273 -17.00 -19.38 5.98
CA LEU A 273 -16.95 -19.02 7.39
C LEU A 273 -17.12 -17.49 7.59
N VAL A 274 -16.56 -16.67 6.71
CA VAL A 274 -16.75 -15.20 6.73
C VAL A 274 -18.21 -14.85 6.43
N ASP A 275 -18.71 -15.33 5.30
CA ASP A 275 -20.04 -14.96 4.80
C ASP A 275 -21.18 -15.61 5.61
N GLY A 276 -20.87 -16.59 6.46
CA GLY A 276 -21.88 -17.32 7.25
C GLY A 276 -22.79 -18.22 6.42
N ARG A 277 -22.44 -18.48 5.18
CA ARG A 277 -23.17 -19.30 4.22
C ARG A 277 -22.20 -20.01 3.26
N PRO A 278 -22.61 -21.12 2.61
CA PRO A 278 -21.75 -21.80 1.65
C PRO A 278 -21.37 -20.91 0.46
N VAL A 279 -20.07 -20.88 0.13
CA VAL A 279 -19.50 -20.18 -1.02
C VAL A 279 -18.80 -21.20 -1.92
N GLY A 280 -19.14 -21.16 -3.21
CA GLY A 280 -18.49 -21.98 -4.25
C GLY A 280 -18.72 -23.48 -4.17
N SER A 281 -19.68 -23.91 -3.38
CA SER A 281 -19.97 -25.32 -3.16
C SER A 281 -21.45 -25.65 -3.34
N ARG A 282 -21.78 -26.92 -3.55
CA ARG A 282 -23.17 -27.38 -3.66
C ARG A 282 -23.82 -27.64 -2.27
N GLN A 283 -23.08 -27.41 -1.21
CA GLN A 283 -23.52 -27.60 0.16
C GLN A 283 -24.57 -26.58 0.53
N GLN A 284 -25.52 -27.00 1.38
CA GLN A 284 -26.65 -26.18 1.80
C GLN A 284 -26.34 -25.35 3.05
N ASN A 285 -25.38 -25.79 3.86
CA ASN A 285 -25.02 -25.16 5.12
C ASN A 285 -23.52 -25.30 5.43
N LEU A 286 -23.03 -24.57 6.42
CA LEU A 286 -21.62 -24.58 6.81
C LEU A 286 -21.13 -25.92 7.35
N VAL A 287 -21.99 -26.71 7.99
CA VAL A 287 -21.65 -28.05 8.49
C VAL A 287 -21.31 -28.99 7.33
N GLU A 288 -22.09 -28.90 6.26
CA GLU A 288 -21.82 -29.66 5.03
C GLU A 288 -20.54 -29.20 4.34
N VAL A 289 -20.27 -27.89 4.33
CA VAL A 289 -19.00 -27.35 3.81
C VAL A 289 -17.81 -27.95 4.55
N LEU A 290 -17.80 -27.86 5.88
CA LEU A 290 -16.74 -28.43 6.71
C LEU A 290 -16.62 -29.94 6.55
N ASN A 291 -17.74 -30.65 6.55
CA ASN A 291 -17.75 -32.09 6.37
C ASN A 291 -17.21 -32.51 5.00
N SER A 292 -17.59 -31.82 3.94
CA SER A 292 -17.09 -32.09 2.59
C SER A 292 -15.59 -31.74 2.48
N PHE A 293 -15.16 -30.64 3.07
CA PHE A 293 -13.77 -30.24 3.07
C PHE A 293 -12.89 -31.28 3.79
N LEU A 294 -13.27 -31.67 5.00
CA LEU A 294 -12.52 -32.62 5.86
C LEU A 294 -12.59 -34.07 5.41
N ASN A 295 -13.49 -34.44 4.47
CA ASN A 295 -13.52 -35.77 3.86
C ASN A 295 -12.30 -36.10 3.01
N VAL A 296 -11.60 -35.06 2.52
CA VAL A 296 -10.39 -35.23 1.72
C VAL A 296 -9.18 -35.27 2.68
N GLU A 297 -8.51 -36.41 2.77
CA GLU A 297 -7.45 -36.68 3.74
C GLU A 297 -6.35 -35.60 3.72
N ARG A 298 -5.84 -35.26 2.54
CA ARG A 298 -4.79 -34.22 2.39
C ARG A 298 -5.21 -32.83 2.88
N ARG A 299 -6.52 -32.51 2.99
CA ARG A 299 -7.03 -31.25 3.52
C ARG A 299 -7.12 -31.22 5.04
N GLN A 300 -6.99 -32.38 5.68
CA GLN A 300 -7.01 -32.47 7.14
C GLN A 300 -5.84 -31.71 7.79
N ARG A 301 -4.75 -31.47 7.07
CA ARG A 301 -3.65 -30.61 7.51
C ARG A 301 -4.10 -29.17 7.82
N TYR A 302 -5.16 -28.68 7.22
CA TYR A 302 -5.67 -27.32 7.40
C TYR A 302 -6.61 -27.14 8.60
N VAL A 303 -6.91 -28.19 9.35
CA VAL A 303 -7.89 -28.16 10.47
C VAL A 303 -7.54 -27.08 11.49
N ARG A 304 -6.27 -26.97 11.89
CA ARG A 304 -5.81 -25.97 12.85
C ARG A 304 -6.07 -24.56 12.36
N LEU A 305 -5.77 -24.29 11.10
CA LEU A 305 -5.99 -22.99 10.46
C LEU A 305 -7.47 -22.64 10.38
N ILE A 306 -8.29 -23.55 9.88
CA ILE A 306 -9.75 -23.37 9.74
C ILE A 306 -10.40 -23.18 11.10
N ARG A 307 -9.98 -23.93 12.14
CA ARG A 307 -10.52 -23.77 13.50
C ARG A 307 -10.16 -22.40 14.09
N THR A 308 -8.92 -21.96 13.90
CA THR A 308 -8.51 -20.60 14.32
C THR A 308 -9.39 -19.56 13.63
N PHE A 309 -9.58 -19.71 12.33
CA PHE A 309 -10.38 -18.79 11.52
C PHE A 309 -11.87 -18.79 11.93
N ALA A 310 -12.45 -19.95 12.16
CA ALA A 310 -13.83 -20.09 12.63
C ALA A 310 -14.04 -19.39 13.99
N ARG A 311 -13.07 -19.51 14.91
CA ARG A 311 -13.12 -18.80 16.20
C ARG A 311 -13.08 -17.29 16.00
N LEU A 312 -12.21 -16.78 15.13
CA LEU A 312 -12.09 -15.36 14.83
C LEU A 312 -13.33 -14.79 14.11
N THR A 313 -14.10 -15.64 13.44
CA THR A 313 -15.38 -15.27 12.78
C THR A 313 -16.61 -15.63 13.62
N ASN A 314 -16.47 -15.97 14.92
CA ASN A 314 -17.54 -16.39 15.82
C ASN A 314 -18.34 -17.61 15.31
N ARG A 315 -17.64 -18.59 14.74
CA ARG A 315 -18.21 -19.82 14.17
C ARG A 315 -17.64 -21.11 14.80
N ASP A 316 -16.98 -21.01 15.93
CA ASP A 316 -16.33 -22.14 16.63
C ASP A 316 -17.32 -23.21 17.06
N ALA A 317 -18.56 -22.87 17.36
CA ALA A 317 -19.63 -23.81 17.69
C ALA A 317 -19.85 -24.89 16.60
N LEU A 318 -19.50 -24.63 15.34
CA LEU A 318 -19.57 -25.61 14.26
C LEU A 318 -18.68 -26.83 14.52
N PHE A 319 -17.62 -26.68 15.30
CA PHE A 319 -16.66 -27.77 15.60
C PHE A 319 -17.11 -28.67 16.72
N GLU A 320 -18.14 -28.29 17.46
CA GLU A 320 -18.76 -29.12 18.48
C GLU A 320 -19.82 -30.08 17.90
N ILE A 321 -20.23 -29.85 16.64
CA ILE A 321 -21.17 -30.74 15.95
C ILE A 321 -20.53 -32.09 15.71
N GLU A 322 -21.19 -33.15 16.10
CA GLU A 322 -20.65 -34.53 16.14
C GLU A 322 -20.01 -34.94 14.81
N SER A 323 -20.67 -34.69 13.69
CA SER A 323 -20.16 -35.05 12.35
C SER A 323 -18.86 -34.35 11.98
N VAL A 324 -18.67 -33.07 12.39
CA VAL A 324 -17.44 -32.31 12.19
C VAL A 324 -16.38 -32.78 13.21
N ARG A 325 -16.75 -32.89 14.49
CA ARG A 325 -15.87 -33.30 15.57
C ARG A 325 -15.19 -34.64 15.28
N ASN A 326 -15.94 -35.63 14.80
CA ASN A 326 -15.42 -36.96 14.47
C ASN A 326 -14.34 -36.90 13.37
N LYS A 327 -14.45 -36.00 12.40
CA LYS A 327 -13.44 -35.81 11.37
C LYS A 327 -12.19 -35.10 11.90
N ILE A 328 -12.36 -34.16 12.82
CA ILE A 328 -11.24 -33.49 13.48
C ILE A 328 -10.42 -34.46 14.32
N VAL A 329 -11.07 -35.39 15.01
CA VAL A 329 -10.36 -36.42 15.78
C VAL A 329 -9.45 -37.23 14.85
N LYS A 330 -9.95 -37.63 13.67
CA LYS A 330 -9.12 -38.32 12.66
C LYS A 330 -7.97 -37.43 12.15
N ALA A 331 -8.20 -36.14 11.98
CA ALA A 331 -7.19 -35.19 11.48
C ALA A 331 -6.04 -34.91 12.48
N ARG A 332 -6.18 -35.27 13.76
CA ARG A 332 -5.14 -35.10 14.79
C ARG A 332 -3.85 -35.86 14.52
N THR A 333 -3.92 -36.92 13.72
CA THR A 333 -2.75 -37.72 13.34
C THR A 333 -1.93 -37.11 12.20
N VAL A 334 -2.47 -36.08 11.54
CA VAL A 334 -1.83 -35.42 10.42
C VAL A 334 -1.06 -34.15 10.92
N VAL A 335 0.12 -33.91 10.39
CA VAL A 335 0.87 -32.68 10.66
C VAL A 335 0.03 -31.48 10.22
N GLN A 336 -0.19 -30.56 11.14
CA GLN A 336 -1.08 -29.44 10.93
C GLN A 336 -0.34 -28.21 10.42
N ASP A 337 -0.90 -27.59 9.40
CA ASP A 337 -0.45 -26.30 8.91
C ASP A 337 -0.75 -25.19 9.94
N ASP A 338 0.16 -24.24 10.04
CA ASP A 338 0.06 -23.08 10.92
C ASP A 338 0.13 -21.76 10.13
N ARG A 339 0.30 -20.64 10.83
CA ARG A 339 0.42 -19.30 10.20
C ARG A 339 1.66 -19.15 9.31
N GLN A 340 2.72 -19.93 9.55
CA GLN A 340 3.98 -19.86 8.79
C GLN A 340 3.96 -20.77 7.56
N SER A 341 3.06 -21.72 7.51
CA SER A 341 2.85 -22.57 6.34
C SER A 341 2.35 -21.76 5.15
N VAL A 342 2.50 -22.31 3.96
CA VAL A 342 2.02 -21.64 2.73
C VAL A 342 0.51 -21.36 2.79
N SER A 343 -0.28 -22.29 3.28
CA SER A 343 -1.72 -22.12 3.48
C SER A 343 -2.04 -21.02 4.51
N GLY A 344 -1.24 -20.91 5.57
CA GLY A 344 -1.33 -19.85 6.57
C GLY A 344 -1.02 -18.48 5.98
N LYS A 345 0.03 -18.36 5.18
CA LYS A 345 0.38 -17.13 4.45
C LYS A 345 -0.74 -16.72 3.48
N ILE A 346 -1.32 -17.67 2.76
CA ILE A 346 -2.48 -17.41 1.88
C ILE A 346 -3.67 -16.87 2.69
N ALA A 347 -4.01 -17.51 3.80
CA ALA A 347 -5.12 -17.08 4.64
C ALA A 347 -4.90 -15.68 5.23
N LEU A 348 -3.69 -15.39 5.73
CA LEU A 348 -3.31 -14.07 6.22
C LEU A 348 -3.38 -13.00 5.14
N ALA A 349 -2.92 -13.30 3.94
CA ALA A 349 -2.92 -12.36 2.81
C ALA A 349 -4.33 -12.05 2.29
N LEU A 350 -5.23 -13.03 2.33
CA LEU A 350 -6.61 -12.85 1.85
C LEU A 350 -7.57 -12.31 2.91
N PHE A 351 -7.26 -12.45 4.19
CA PHE A 351 -8.13 -12.05 5.30
C PHE A 351 -7.36 -11.37 6.43
N PRO A 352 -6.55 -10.33 6.13
CA PRO A 352 -5.70 -9.67 7.11
C PRO A 352 -6.50 -9.08 8.27
N GLU A 353 -7.70 -8.55 8.02
CA GLU A 353 -8.54 -7.90 9.03
C GLU A 353 -9.00 -8.88 10.11
N ILE A 354 -9.26 -10.14 9.73
CA ILE A 354 -9.69 -11.19 10.66
C ILE A 354 -8.55 -11.56 11.61
N PHE A 355 -7.32 -11.59 11.10
CA PHE A 355 -6.14 -11.93 11.90
C PHE A 355 -5.58 -10.74 12.71
N SER A 356 -5.87 -9.49 12.29
CA SER A 356 -5.47 -8.28 13.03
C SER A 356 -6.34 -8.04 14.27
N SER A 357 -7.53 -8.64 14.32
CA SER A 357 -8.46 -8.53 15.46
C SER A 357 -8.15 -9.55 16.57
N ALA A 358 -7.11 -10.36 16.44
CA ALA A 358 -6.67 -11.41 17.36
C ALA A 358 -5.37 -11.06 18.05
#